data_b3e5963f1143e01fe2489f9ab6964cfa
#
_entry.id   b3e5963f1143e01fe2489f9ab6964cfa
#
_cell.length_a   1.000
_cell.length_b   1.000
_cell.length_c   1.000
_cell.angle_alpha   90.00
_cell.angle_beta   90.00
_cell.angle_gamma   90.00
#
_symmetry.space_group_name_H-M   'P 1'
#
loop_
_entity.id
_entity.type
_entity.pdbx_description
1 polymer ?
#
loop_
_entity_poly.entity_id
_entity_poly.type
_entity_poly.pdbx_seq_one_letter_code
_entity_poly.pdbx_strand_id
1 'polypeptide(L)'
;MANSRQIVALNVGSQRVSMGVFSKTSKDALILDRYATRLVVLDPSAEGLRLTKIGEAIADLVQELNVKGSVANYSVSGQSVFIRFVKLPALDDTDVEQLIRFEAQQHVPFPLDEVVWDYHLLPAKGLEREAVLVAIKAEDLDSLNDEIVSHNLSTGKVDCALTSLYNAYVDSYPDEKEPVMLIDIGAKSTDLIYSEQGRFFTRSISAGGIFVTSAIAREFNISFMEAERL
;
A
#
# COMPACT_ATOMS: atom_id res chain seq x y z
N MET A 1 -14.47 -3.99 -31.82
CA MET A 1 -14.49 -4.31 -30.37
C MET A 1 -13.78 -3.17 -29.67
N ALA A 2 -14.47 -2.41 -28.84
CA ALA A 2 -13.87 -1.30 -28.12
C ALA A 2 -12.75 -1.88 -27.23
N ASN A 3 -11.55 -1.33 -27.37
CA ASN A 3 -10.38 -1.69 -26.57
C ASN A 3 -10.68 -1.26 -25.13
N SER A 4 -11.27 -2.14 -24.32
CA SER A 4 -11.47 -1.87 -22.90
C SER A 4 -10.08 -1.73 -22.29
N ARG A 5 -9.77 -0.51 -21.82
CA ARG A 5 -8.45 -0.20 -21.26
C ARG A 5 -8.23 -1.09 -20.04
N GLN A 6 -7.39 -2.09 -20.21
CA GLN A 6 -7.02 -3.03 -19.15
C GLN A 6 -6.28 -2.27 -18.05
N ILE A 7 -6.65 -2.52 -16.79
CA ILE A 7 -6.00 -1.94 -15.62
C ILE A 7 -5.28 -3.06 -14.89
N VAL A 8 -3.98 -2.92 -14.71
CA VAL A 8 -3.17 -3.86 -13.92
C VAL A 8 -2.95 -3.23 -12.55
N ALA A 9 -3.28 -3.99 -11.51
CA ALA A 9 -3.04 -3.63 -10.12
C ALA A 9 -2.07 -4.64 -9.49
N LEU A 10 -1.01 -4.14 -8.86
CA LEU A 10 0.03 -4.92 -8.21
C LEU A 10 0.10 -4.56 -6.73
N ASN A 11 -0.04 -5.53 -5.85
CA ASN A 11 0.19 -5.36 -4.41
C ASN A 11 1.52 -6.03 -4.02
N VAL A 12 2.45 -5.23 -3.51
CA VAL A 12 3.77 -5.68 -3.07
C VAL A 12 3.78 -5.79 -1.56
N GLY A 13 3.32 -6.93 -1.06
CA GLY A 13 3.34 -7.23 0.37
C GLY A 13 4.66 -7.83 0.85
N SER A 14 4.80 -7.98 2.17
CA SER A 14 6.04 -8.47 2.79
C SER A 14 6.32 -9.94 2.54
N GLN A 15 5.29 -10.79 2.39
CA GLN A 15 5.43 -12.23 2.08
C GLN A 15 4.60 -12.66 0.87
N ARG A 16 3.90 -11.73 0.24
CA ARG A 16 3.02 -12.05 -0.88
C ARG A 16 3.03 -10.90 -1.87
N VAL A 17 3.24 -11.25 -3.13
CA VAL A 17 3.02 -10.35 -4.27
C VAL A 17 1.76 -10.82 -4.98
N SER A 18 0.82 -9.92 -5.20
CA SER A 18 -0.46 -10.23 -5.85
C SER A 18 -0.68 -9.29 -7.02
N MET A 19 -1.21 -9.82 -8.11
CA MET A 19 -1.51 -9.03 -9.30
C MET A 19 -2.93 -9.32 -9.78
N GLY A 20 -3.71 -8.27 -10.01
CA GLY A 20 -5.04 -8.31 -10.58
C GLY A 20 -5.10 -7.59 -11.91
N VAL A 21 -5.90 -8.11 -12.82
CA VAL A 21 -6.18 -7.51 -14.10
C VAL A 21 -7.66 -7.21 -14.16
N PHE A 22 -7.98 -5.95 -14.39
CA PHE A 22 -9.34 -5.45 -14.38
C PHE A 22 -9.72 -4.85 -15.72
N SER A 23 -10.99 -4.94 -16.05
CA SER A 23 -11.64 -4.17 -17.10
C SER A 23 -12.67 -3.22 -16.52
N LYS A 24 -12.95 -2.11 -17.23
CA LYS A 24 -14.03 -1.18 -16.86
C LYS A 24 -15.26 -1.48 -17.68
N THR A 25 -16.41 -1.53 -17.01
CA THR A 25 -17.72 -1.57 -17.68
C THR A 25 -18.06 -0.19 -18.28
N SER A 26 -19.09 -0.14 -19.10
CA SER A 26 -19.66 1.13 -19.60
C SER A 26 -20.20 2.05 -18.51
N LYS A 27 -20.39 1.53 -17.28
CA LYS A 27 -20.82 2.28 -16.08
C LYS A 27 -19.65 2.56 -15.12
N ASP A 28 -18.39 2.48 -15.61
CA ASP A 28 -17.17 2.68 -14.82
C ASP A 28 -16.91 1.66 -13.69
N ALA A 29 -17.75 0.65 -13.51
CA ALA A 29 -17.50 -0.40 -12.54
C ALA A 29 -16.32 -1.26 -12.96
N LEU A 30 -15.49 -1.67 -11.99
CA LEU A 30 -14.34 -2.56 -12.20
C LEU A 30 -14.80 -4.02 -12.14
N ILE A 31 -14.34 -4.81 -13.12
CA ILE A 31 -14.49 -6.26 -13.14
C ILE A 31 -13.11 -6.86 -13.02
N LEU A 32 -12.91 -7.75 -12.05
CA LEU A 32 -11.69 -8.56 -11.94
C LEU A 32 -11.74 -9.68 -12.98
N ASP A 33 -10.91 -9.58 -14.03
CA ASP A 33 -10.84 -10.55 -15.11
C ASP A 33 -9.91 -11.72 -14.78
N ARG A 34 -8.73 -11.40 -14.18
CA ARG A 34 -7.69 -12.38 -13.83
C ARG A 34 -7.00 -11.96 -12.53
N TYR A 35 -6.55 -12.93 -11.76
CA TYR A 35 -5.82 -12.70 -10.52
C TYR A 35 -4.85 -13.85 -10.28
N ALA A 36 -3.65 -13.49 -9.84
CA ALA A 36 -2.67 -14.46 -9.39
C ALA A 36 -1.83 -13.88 -8.23
N THR A 37 -1.20 -14.77 -7.48
CA THR A 37 -0.37 -14.41 -6.34
C THR A 37 0.86 -15.30 -6.25
N ARG A 38 1.95 -14.75 -5.69
CA ARG A 38 3.18 -15.47 -5.37
C ARG A 38 3.58 -15.23 -3.93
N LEU A 39 3.98 -16.29 -3.25
CA LEU A 39 4.57 -16.21 -1.93
C LEU A 39 6.06 -15.87 -2.02
N VAL A 40 6.50 -14.94 -1.20
CA VAL A 40 7.90 -14.52 -1.05
C VAL A 40 8.29 -14.79 0.41
N VAL A 41 8.32 -16.07 0.78
CA VAL A 41 8.71 -16.48 2.13
C VAL A 41 10.23 -16.46 2.24
N LEU A 42 10.74 -15.64 3.14
CA LEU A 42 12.16 -15.51 3.43
C LEU A 42 12.40 -15.63 4.93
N ASP A 43 13.47 -16.32 5.30
CA ASP A 43 14.00 -16.22 6.65
C ASP A 43 14.33 -14.75 6.96
N PRO A 44 14.00 -14.21 8.14
CA PRO A 44 14.31 -12.83 8.50
C PRO A 44 15.79 -12.45 8.35
N SER A 45 16.71 -13.43 8.48
CA SER A 45 18.15 -13.20 8.25
C SER A 45 18.53 -12.97 6.79
N ALA A 46 17.66 -13.35 5.85
CA ALA A 46 17.85 -13.21 4.41
C ALA A 46 17.14 -11.98 3.80
N GLU A 47 16.81 -10.97 4.63
CA GLU A 47 16.05 -9.79 4.20
C GLU A 47 16.68 -9.06 3.00
N GLY A 48 18.01 -9.06 2.87
CA GLY A 48 18.72 -8.46 1.72
C GLY A 48 18.37 -9.07 0.35
N LEU A 49 17.77 -10.26 0.32
CA LEU A 49 17.32 -10.91 -0.92
C LEU A 49 15.86 -10.58 -1.27
N ARG A 50 15.16 -9.80 -0.44
CA ARG A 50 13.72 -9.58 -0.59
C ARG A 50 13.37 -8.93 -1.92
N LEU A 51 14.05 -7.86 -2.31
CA LEU A 51 13.75 -7.14 -3.56
C LEU A 51 13.91 -8.07 -4.78
N THR A 52 14.99 -8.86 -4.83
CA THR A 52 15.21 -9.86 -5.89
C THR A 52 14.07 -10.89 -5.93
N LYS A 53 13.62 -11.37 -4.78
CA LYS A 53 12.51 -12.34 -4.70
C LYS A 53 11.15 -11.73 -5.08
N ILE A 54 10.95 -10.45 -4.80
CA ILE A 54 9.79 -9.69 -5.30
C ILE A 54 9.85 -9.62 -6.82
N GLY A 55 11.01 -9.32 -7.41
CA GLY A 55 11.19 -9.29 -8.86
C GLY A 55 10.91 -10.63 -9.53
N GLU A 56 11.44 -11.74 -9.00
CA GLU A 56 11.12 -13.09 -9.49
C GLU A 56 9.60 -13.33 -9.46
N ALA A 57 8.92 -12.96 -8.38
CA ALA A 57 7.48 -13.10 -8.24
C ALA A 57 6.71 -12.24 -9.26
N ILE A 58 7.17 -11.00 -9.50
CA ILE A 58 6.58 -10.11 -10.51
C ILE A 58 6.75 -10.71 -11.92
N ALA A 59 7.94 -11.22 -12.25
CA ALA A 59 8.20 -11.86 -13.54
C ALA A 59 7.23 -13.01 -13.82
N ASP A 60 7.06 -13.90 -12.84
CA ASP A 60 6.11 -15.02 -12.91
C ASP A 60 4.67 -14.55 -13.12
N LEU A 61 4.24 -13.52 -12.37
CA LEU A 61 2.88 -12.97 -12.47
C LEU A 61 2.64 -12.29 -13.82
N VAL A 62 3.63 -11.56 -14.34
CA VAL A 62 3.58 -10.93 -15.67
C VAL A 62 3.38 -11.96 -16.76
N GLN A 63 4.09 -13.08 -16.66
CA GLN A 63 3.97 -14.19 -17.62
C GLN A 63 2.62 -14.89 -17.49
N GLU A 64 2.22 -15.28 -16.28
CA GLU A 64 0.96 -16.02 -16.04
C GLU A 64 -0.27 -15.21 -16.46
N LEU A 65 -0.31 -13.92 -16.11
CA LEU A 65 -1.42 -13.04 -16.42
C LEU A 65 -1.34 -12.41 -17.81
N ASN A 66 -0.27 -12.67 -18.56
CA ASN A 66 -0.05 -12.13 -19.90
C ASN A 66 -0.25 -10.60 -19.98
N VAL A 67 0.48 -9.87 -19.12
CA VAL A 67 0.37 -8.41 -18.97
C VAL A 67 1.66 -7.66 -19.36
N LYS A 68 2.56 -8.31 -20.08
CA LYS A 68 3.80 -7.71 -20.56
C LYS A 68 3.53 -6.41 -21.32
N GLY A 69 4.28 -5.35 -21.00
CA GLY A 69 4.16 -4.02 -21.59
C GLY A 69 2.98 -3.19 -21.06
N SER A 70 2.27 -3.69 -20.05
CA SER A 70 1.17 -2.95 -19.41
C SER A 70 1.69 -1.92 -18.39
N VAL A 71 0.83 -0.93 -18.11
CA VAL A 71 1.04 -0.01 -16.98
C VAL A 71 0.42 -0.61 -15.73
N ALA A 72 1.23 -0.83 -14.70
CA ALA A 72 0.79 -1.33 -13.40
C ALA A 72 0.62 -0.17 -12.40
N ASN A 73 -0.56 -0.06 -11.80
CA ASN A 73 -0.74 0.69 -10.57
C ASN A 73 -0.37 -0.25 -9.42
N TYR A 74 0.34 0.25 -8.40
CA TYR A 74 0.80 -0.64 -7.35
C TYR A 74 0.67 -0.04 -5.96
N SER A 75 0.59 -0.90 -4.95
CA SER A 75 0.60 -0.52 -3.55
C SER A 75 1.84 -1.03 -2.84
N VAL A 76 2.36 -0.21 -1.94
CA VAL A 76 3.48 -0.51 -1.05
C VAL A 76 3.00 -0.76 0.37
N SER A 77 3.76 -1.54 1.15
CA SER A 77 3.44 -1.83 2.55
C SER A 77 3.32 -0.56 3.39
N GLY A 78 2.33 -0.52 4.29
CA GLY A 78 2.17 0.58 5.25
C GLY A 78 3.38 0.81 6.15
N GLN A 79 4.22 -0.20 6.39
CA GLN A 79 5.47 -0.06 7.15
C GLN A 79 6.55 0.77 6.44
N SER A 80 6.53 0.81 5.11
CA SER A 80 7.48 1.59 4.30
C SER A 80 7.06 3.05 4.16
N VAL A 81 5.88 3.41 4.66
CA VAL A 81 5.26 4.71 4.45
C VAL A 81 5.08 5.43 5.78
N PHE A 82 5.51 6.68 5.82
CA PHE A 82 5.18 7.58 6.91
C PHE A 82 3.79 8.18 6.68
N ILE A 83 2.89 8.04 7.65
CA ILE A 83 1.54 8.61 7.60
C ILE A 83 1.34 9.50 8.84
N ARG A 84 0.88 10.73 8.60
CA ARG A 84 0.62 11.70 9.67
C ARG A 84 -0.65 12.48 9.41
N PHE A 85 -1.50 12.55 10.43
CA PHE A 85 -2.66 13.45 10.44
C PHE A 85 -2.25 14.78 11.05
N VAL A 86 -2.50 15.86 10.33
CA VAL A 86 -2.17 17.23 10.74
C VAL A 86 -3.42 18.08 10.78
N LYS A 87 -3.53 18.93 11.82
CA LYS A 87 -4.60 19.89 11.94
C LYS A 87 -4.18 21.18 11.26
N LEU A 88 -5.05 21.71 10.43
CA LEU A 88 -4.84 22.95 9.71
C LEU A 88 -5.71 24.03 10.33
N PRO A 89 -5.19 25.26 10.54
CA PRO A 89 -6.01 26.38 10.93
C PRO A 89 -7.08 26.69 9.88
N ALA A 90 -8.15 27.35 10.28
CA ALA A 90 -9.17 27.85 9.36
C ALA A 90 -8.57 28.99 8.53
N LEU A 91 -8.13 28.70 7.31
CA LEU A 91 -7.61 29.65 6.35
C LEU A 91 -8.44 29.59 5.05
N ASP A 92 -8.36 30.65 4.27
CA ASP A 92 -8.89 30.66 2.90
C ASP A 92 -8.15 29.65 2.03
N ASP A 93 -8.83 29.07 1.03
CA ASP A 93 -8.33 27.96 0.22
C ASP A 93 -7.03 28.26 -0.55
N THR A 94 -6.66 29.53 -0.68
CA THR A 94 -5.45 29.97 -1.40
C THR A 94 -4.13 29.61 -0.71
N ASP A 95 -4.13 29.40 0.61
CA ASP A 95 -2.90 29.20 1.39
C ASP A 95 -2.73 27.75 1.87
N VAL A 96 -3.69 26.85 1.57
CA VAL A 96 -3.73 25.49 2.11
C VAL A 96 -2.50 24.67 1.67
N GLU A 97 -2.09 24.75 0.41
CA GLU A 97 -0.95 23.99 -0.11
C GLU A 97 0.37 24.41 0.55
N GLN A 98 0.58 25.71 0.72
CA GLN A 98 1.78 26.24 1.37
C GLN A 98 1.83 25.84 2.84
N LEU A 99 0.70 25.88 3.53
CA LEU A 99 0.59 25.42 4.91
C LEU A 99 0.87 23.94 5.04
N ILE A 100 0.29 23.11 4.18
CA ILE A 100 0.54 21.67 4.17
C ILE A 100 2.02 21.35 3.91
N ARG A 101 2.67 22.07 3.00
CA ARG A 101 4.11 21.92 2.77
C ARG A 101 4.92 22.29 4.03
N PHE A 102 4.53 23.32 4.74
CA PHE A 102 5.16 23.70 6.01
C PHE A 102 4.97 22.61 7.09
N GLU A 103 3.74 22.11 7.25
CA GLU A 103 3.45 20.99 8.15
C GLU A 103 4.24 19.72 7.75
N ALA A 104 4.35 19.44 6.45
CA ALA A 104 5.12 18.31 5.96
C ALA A 104 6.61 18.44 6.36
N GLN A 105 7.21 19.64 6.22
CA GLN A 105 8.60 19.89 6.63
C GLN A 105 8.83 19.67 8.14
N GLN A 106 7.82 19.91 8.97
CA GLN A 106 7.94 19.73 10.42
C GLN A 106 7.70 18.30 10.88
N HIS A 107 6.86 17.57 10.19
CA HIS A 107 6.36 16.28 10.64
C HIS A 107 6.96 15.07 9.91
N VAL A 108 7.35 15.21 8.65
CA VAL A 108 8.04 14.14 7.92
C VAL A 108 9.47 14.01 8.48
N PRO A 109 9.88 12.82 8.95
CA PRO A 109 11.15 12.64 9.66
C PRO A 109 12.38 12.59 8.71
N PHE A 110 12.20 13.04 7.47
CA PHE A 110 13.23 13.10 6.42
C PHE A 110 13.14 14.43 5.69
N PRO A 111 14.24 14.91 5.07
CA PRO A 111 14.19 16.05 4.15
C PRO A 111 13.17 15.81 3.03
N LEU A 112 12.38 16.82 2.68
CA LEU A 112 11.31 16.66 1.68
C LEU A 112 11.83 16.38 0.26
N ASP A 113 13.08 16.67 -0.02
CA ASP A 113 13.79 16.38 -1.27
C ASP A 113 14.29 14.92 -1.35
N GLU A 114 14.30 14.20 -0.23
CA GLU A 114 14.65 12.79 -0.15
C GLU A 114 13.43 11.85 -0.15
N VAL A 115 12.21 12.42 -0.17
CA VAL A 115 10.96 11.65 -0.11
C VAL A 115 10.03 11.97 -1.27
N VAL A 116 9.25 10.98 -1.68
CA VAL A 116 8.02 11.18 -2.45
C VAL A 116 6.89 11.30 -1.44
N TRP A 117 6.14 12.40 -1.51
CA TRP A 117 5.06 12.66 -0.58
C TRP A 117 3.83 13.26 -1.26
N ASP A 118 2.68 13.03 -0.65
CA ASP A 118 1.40 13.57 -1.08
C ASP A 118 0.50 13.80 0.14
N TYR A 119 -0.64 14.43 -0.05
CA TYR A 119 -1.59 14.66 1.02
C TYR A 119 -3.04 14.53 0.54
N HIS A 120 -3.92 14.29 1.50
CA HIS A 120 -5.36 14.30 1.29
C HIS A 120 -6.06 15.12 2.37
N LEU A 121 -6.94 16.05 1.96
CA LEU A 121 -7.77 16.82 2.89
C LEU A 121 -8.95 15.97 3.34
N LEU A 122 -9.12 15.83 4.65
CA LEU A 122 -10.25 15.13 5.22
C LEU A 122 -11.49 16.03 5.25
N PRO A 123 -12.71 15.45 5.27
CA PRO A 123 -13.94 16.22 5.44
C PRO A 123 -13.85 17.12 6.67
N ALA A 124 -14.22 18.39 6.50
CA ALA A 124 -14.16 19.38 7.57
C ALA A 124 -15.14 19.04 8.72
N LYS A 125 -14.72 19.26 9.97
CA LYS A 125 -15.57 19.17 11.16
C LYS A 125 -15.70 20.55 11.78
N GLY A 126 -16.76 21.27 11.45
CA GLY A 126 -16.92 22.67 11.83
C GLY A 126 -15.87 23.56 11.15
N LEU A 127 -15.12 24.32 11.94
CA LEU A 127 -14.02 25.18 11.45
C LEU A 127 -12.68 24.46 11.38
N GLU A 128 -12.59 23.24 11.92
CA GLU A 128 -11.34 22.46 11.90
C GLU A 128 -11.18 21.75 10.55
N ARG A 129 -10.02 21.93 9.93
CA ARG A 129 -9.57 21.16 8.77
C ARG A 129 -8.45 20.21 9.21
N GLU A 130 -8.42 19.06 8.63
CA GLU A 130 -7.33 18.10 8.82
C GLU A 130 -6.86 17.57 7.47
N ALA A 131 -5.58 17.26 7.39
CA ALA A 131 -5.00 16.57 6.25
C ALA A 131 -4.28 15.32 6.73
N VAL A 132 -4.26 14.31 5.89
CA VAL A 132 -3.36 13.18 6.02
C VAL A 132 -2.17 13.40 5.09
N LEU A 133 -0.97 13.38 5.66
CA LEU A 133 0.30 13.41 4.93
C LEU A 133 0.79 11.99 4.77
N VAL A 134 1.24 11.65 3.58
CA VAL A 134 1.82 10.35 3.24
C VAL A 134 3.19 10.58 2.61
N ALA A 135 4.23 9.91 3.10
CA ALA A 135 5.57 10.04 2.55
C ALA A 135 6.30 8.70 2.56
N ILE A 136 7.10 8.47 1.53
CA ILE A 136 8.00 7.31 1.40
C ILE A 136 9.37 7.82 0.97
N LYS A 137 10.44 7.18 1.40
CA LYS A 137 11.78 7.49 0.88
C LYS A 137 11.84 7.27 -0.62
N ALA A 138 12.38 8.24 -1.33
CA ALA A 138 12.52 8.17 -2.80
C ALA A 138 13.37 6.95 -3.21
N GLU A 139 14.45 6.67 -2.50
CA GLU A 139 15.34 5.53 -2.74
C GLU A 139 14.60 4.18 -2.67
N ASP A 140 13.72 3.99 -1.67
CA ASP A 140 12.95 2.75 -1.51
C ASP A 140 11.95 2.58 -2.67
N LEU A 141 11.30 3.69 -3.07
CA LEU A 141 10.34 3.70 -4.16
C LEU A 141 11.01 3.47 -5.52
N ASP A 142 12.15 4.14 -5.77
CA ASP A 142 12.92 4.02 -7.01
C ASP A 142 13.44 2.58 -7.18
N SER A 143 13.96 1.97 -6.11
CA SER A 143 14.41 0.58 -6.14
C SER A 143 13.29 -0.40 -6.53
N LEU A 144 12.07 -0.18 -6.04
CA LEU A 144 10.92 -1.00 -6.42
C LEU A 144 10.44 -0.69 -7.84
N ASN A 145 10.45 0.58 -8.26
CA ASN A 145 10.13 0.98 -9.64
C ASN A 145 11.06 0.32 -10.65
N ASP A 146 12.37 0.34 -10.39
CA ASP A 146 13.37 -0.26 -11.25
C ASP A 146 13.13 -1.77 -11.37
N GLU A 147 12.79 -2.44 -10.27
CA GLU A 147 12.47 -3.87 -10.28
C GLU A 147 11.22 -4.16 -11.11
N ILE A 148 10.13 -3.39 -10.95
CA ILE A 148 8.89 -3.54 -11.72
C ILE A 148 9.17 -3.33 -13.22
N VAL A 149 9.94 -2.29 -13.57
CA VAL A 149 10.27 -1.96 -14.97
C VAL A 149 11.15 -3.04 -15.61
N SER A 150 12.11 -3.61 -14.86
CA SER A 150 12.99 -4.66 -15.35
C SER A 150 12.22 -5.91 -15.83
N HIS A 151 11.01 -6.13 -15.30
CA HIS A 151 10.13 -7.24 -15.65
C HIS A 151 9.05 -6.89 -16.69
N ASN A 152 9.32 -5.90 -17.54
CA ASN A 152 8.47 -5.49 -18.66
C ASN A 152 7.09 -4.95 -18.26
N LEU A 153 6.99 -4.27 -17.16
CA LEU A 153 5.88 -3.40 -16.80
C LEU A 153 6.34 -1.93 -16.85
N SER A 154 5.39 -1.03 -16.99
CA SER A 154 5.61 0.38 -16.69
C SER A 154 4.90 0.72 -15.38
N THR A 155 5.45 1.61 -14.58
CA THR A 155 4.83 2.05 -13.34
C THR A 155 3.82 3.16 -13.63
N GLY A 156 2.65 3.03 -13.01
CA GLY A 156 1.58 4.02 -13.06
C GLY A 156 1.49 4.79 -11.74
N LYS A 157 0.32 4.68 -11.07
CA LYS A 157 0.13 5.26 -9.75
C LYS A 157 0.69 4.34 -8.67
N VAL A 158 1.30 4.94 -7.65
CA VAL A 158 1.66 4.26 -6.40
C VAL A 158 0.73 4.74 -5.28
N ASP A 159 0.35 3.84 -4.40
CA ASP A 159 -0.43 4.13 -3.21
C ASP A 159 0.11 3.32 -2.02
N CYS A 160 -0.26 3.71 -0.82
CA CYS A 160 -0.01 2.93 0.40
C CYS A 160 -1.08 1.85 0.56
N ALA A 161 -0.72 0.67 1.05
CA ALA A 161 -1.67 -0.42 1.29
C ALA A 161 -2.84 -0.02 2.20
N LEU A 162 -2.58 0.81 3.22
CA LEU A 162 -3.60 1.34 4.13
C LEU A 162 -4.66 2.19 3.41
N THR A 163 -4.22 3.17 2.60
CA THR A 163 -5.11 4.04 1.83
C THR A 163 -5.80 3.28 0.71
N SER A 164 -5.11 2.35 0.06
CA SER A 164 -5.70 1.46 -0.95
C SER A 164 -6.82 0.58 -0.38
N LEU A 165 -6.61 0.00 0.82
CA LEU A 165 -7.62 -0.80 1.50
C LEU A 165 -8.83 0.06 1.92
N TYR A 166 -8.57 1.26 2.45
CA TYR A 166 -9.63 2.20 2.77
C TYR A 166 -10.46 2.59 1.54
N ASN A 167 -9.80 2.92 0.43
CA ASN A 167 -10.47 3.28 -0.82
C ASN A 167 -11.31 2.12 -1.36
N ALA A 168 -10.79 0.88 -1.31
CA ALA A 168 -11.53 -0.31 -1.72
C ALA A 168 -12.76 -0.56 -0.83
N TYR A 169 -12.64 -0.32 0.47
CA TYR A 169 -13.77 -0.40 1.40
C TYR A 169 -14.87 0.62 1.08
N VAL A 170 -14.50 1.91 0.92
CA VAL A 170 -15.46 2.97 0.61
C VAL A 170 -16.17 2.75 -0.72
N ASP A 171 -15.45 2.27 -1.74
CA ASP A 171 -16.02 1.93 -3.05
C ASP A 171 -16.99 0.74 -2.97
N SER A 172 -16.66 -0.26 -2.15
CA SER A 172 -17.47 -1.49 -2.00
C SER A 172 -18.70 -1.32 -1.10
N TYR A 173 -18.64 -0.38 -0.16
CA TYR A 173 -19.67 -0.13 0.85
C TYR A 173 -20.05 1.36 0.93
N PRO A 174 -20.53 1.99 -0.17
CA PRO A 174 -20.76 3.44 -0.23
C PRO A 174 -21.85 3.95 0.71
N ASP A 175 -22.78 3.09 1.10
CA ASP A 175 -23.93 3.42 1.96
C ASP A 175 -23.66 3.15 3.46
N GLU A 176 -22.46 2.64 3.80
CA GLU A 176 -22.12 2.35 5.19
C GLU A 176 -21.96 3.65 5.99
N LYS A 177 -22.66 3.74 7.14
CA LYS A 177 -22.68 4.92 8.02
C LYS A 177 -22.14 4.65 9.42
N GLU A 178 -22.12 3.38 9.79
CA GLU A 178 -21.61 2.98 11.10
C GLU A 178 -20.08 3.08 11.17
N PRO A 179 -19.52 3.34 12.35
CA PRO A 179 -18.09 3.27 12.52
C PRO A 179 -17.55 1.87 12.22
N VAL A 180 -16.50 1.79 11.39
CA VAL A 180 -15.90 0.53 10.97
C VAL A 180 -14.41 0.49 11.31
N MET A 181 -13.95 -0.68 11.74
CA MET A 181 -12.54 -1.00 11.88
C MET A 181 -12.14 -2.02 10.82
N LEU A 182 -11.25 -1.63 9.91
CA LEU A 182 -10.59 -2.57 9.00
C LEU A 182 -9.30 -3.03 9.66
N ILE A 183 -9.05 -4.33 9.63
CA ILE A 183 -7.85 -4.95 10.19
C ILE A 183 -7.21 -5.80 9.10
N ASP A 184 -5.99 -5.41 8.68
CA ASP A 184 -5.16 -6.19 7.76
C ASP A 184 -3.99 -6.82 8.51
N ILE A 185 -4.05 -8.14 8.72
CA ILE A 185 -2.99 -8.89 9.39
C ILE A 185 -2.03 -9.41 8.33
N GLY A 186 -0.98 -8.63 8.09
CA GLY A 186 0.08 -8.95 7.15
C GLY A 186 1.17 -9.85 7.75
N ALA A 187 2.25 -10.06 6.98
CA ALA A 187 3.37 -10.87 7.45
C ALA A 187 4.25 -10.12 8.47
N LYS A 188 4.57 -8.85 8.24
CA LYS A 188 5.44 -8.05 9.11
C LYS A 188 4.67 -7.10 10.02
N SER A 189 3.49 -6.65 9.60
CA SER A 189 2.66 -5.68 10.32
C SER A 189 1.21 -6.12 10.37
N THR A 190 0.50 -5.57 11.33
CA THR A 190 -0.96 -5.50 11.35
C THR A 190 -1.36 -4.05 11.19
N ASP A 191 -2.13 -3.77 10.16
CA ASP A 191 -2.61 -2.45 9.83
C ASP A 191 -4.06 -2.28 10.27
N LEU A 192 -4.31 -1.23 11.04
CA LEU A 192 -5.64 -0.87 11.55
C LEU A 192 -6.09 0.41 10.86
N ILE A 193 -7.33 0.41 10.35
CA ILE A 193 -7.97 1.58 9.77
C ILE A 193 -9.32 1.76 10.42
N TYR A 194 -9.50 2.81 11.21
CA TYR A 194 -10.80 3.19 11.74
C TYR A 194 -11.44 4.21 10.82
N SER A 195 -12.67 3.98 10.42
CA SER A 195 -13.46 4.86 9.55
C SER A 195 -14.76 5.25 10.18
N GLU A 196 -15.06 6.55 10.18
CA GLU A 196 -16.31 7.11 10.68
C GLU A 196 -16.65 8.40 9.93
N GLN A 197 -17.85 8.49 9.36
CA GLN A 197 -18.39 9.70 8.72
C GLN A 197 -17.46 10.28 7.62
N GLY A 198 -16.85 9.40 6.79
CA GLY A 198 -15.94 9.80 5.71
C GLY A 198 -14.55 10.23 6.19
N ARG A 199 -14.26 10.13 7.48
CA ARG A 199 -12.93 10.33 8.05
C ARG A 199 -12.32 8.98 8.38
N PHE A 200 -11.01 8.90 8.33
CA PHE A 200 -10.30 7.69 8.72
C PHE A 200 -9.05 8.00 9.55
N PHE A 201 -8.65 7.05 10.35
CA PHE A 201 -7.39 7.06 11.09
C PHE A 201 -6.70 5.72 10.87
N THR A 202 -5.38 5.75 10.78
CA THR A 202 -4.61 4.54 10.54
C THR A 202 -3.56 4.32 11.62
N ARG A 203 -3.28 3.04 11.90
CA ARG A 203 -2.18 2.63 12.75
C ARG A 203 -1.57 1.35 12.19
N SER A 204 -0.27 1.37 11.92
CA SER A 204 0.50 0.15 11.62
C SER A 204 1.21 -0.33 12.89
N ILE A 205 1.04 -1.60 13.21
CA ILE A 205 1.67 -2.27 14.35
C ILE A 205 2.70 -3.24 13.79
N SER A 206 3.96 -3.15 14.24
CA SER A 206 5.05 -4.03 13.80
C SER A 206 4.92 -5.44 14.40
N ALA A 207 3.76 -6.06 14.24
CA ALA A 207 3.46 -7.43 14.61
C ALA A 207 2.57 -8.05 13.52
N GLY A 208 3.00 -9.16 12.94
CA GLY A 208 2.31 -9.91 11.91
C GLY A 208 2.66 -11.38 11.96
N GLY A 209 2.37 -12.13 10.90
CA GLY A 209 2.59 -13.59 10.84
C GLY A 209 4.02 -14.01 11.16
N ILE A 210 5.03 -13.27 10.67
CA ILE A 210 6.45 -13.55 10.95
C ILE A 210 6.76 -13.56 12.46
N PHE A 211 6.09 -12.70 13.23
CA PHE A 211 6.25 -12.70 14.70
C PHE A 211 5.76 -14.01 15.31
N VAL A 212 4.63 -14.53 14.85
CA VAL A 212 4.06 -15.82 15.31
C VAL A 212 4.97 -16.96 14.89
N THR A 213 5.38 -17.03 13.62
CA THR A 213 6.29 -18.05 13.10
C THR A 213 7.61 -18.06 13.87
N SER A 214 8.18 -16.88 14.15
CA SER A 214 9.42 -16.75 14.92
C SER A 214 9.25 -17.21 16.38
N ALA A 215 8.09 -16.98 16.99
CA ALA A 215 7.79 -17.46 18.34
C ALA A 215 7.70 -19.00 18.37
N ILE A 216 7.05 -19.61 17.39
CA ILE A 216 6.97 -21.07 17.20
C ILE A 216 8.38 -21.64 17.00
N ALA A 217 9.18 -21.07 16.10
CA ALA A 217 10.54 -21.53 15.83
C ALA A 217 11.39 -21.56 17.09
N ARG A 218 11.30 -20.52 17.92
CA ARG A 218 12.01 -20.41 19.19
C ARG A 218 11.50 -21.41 20.23
N GLU A 219 10.20 -21.55 20.39
CA GLU A 219 9.59 -22.43 21.38
C GLU A 219 9.93 -23.91 21.11
N PHE A 220 9.87 -24.32 19.85
CA PHE A 220 10.14 -25.69 19.43
C PHE A 220 11.59 -25.95 19.01
N ASN A 221 12.47 -24.94 19.08
CA ASN A 221 13.87 -24.99 18.65
C ASN A 221 14.05 -25.58 17.24
N ILE A 222 13.24 -25.09 16.30
CA ILE A 222 13.25 -25.46 14.89
C ILE A 222 13.59 -24.21 14.03
N SER A 223 13.93 -24.43 12.75
CA SER A 223 14.18 -23.33 11.84
C SER A 223 12.90 -22.51 11.56
N PHE A 224 13.07 -21.24 11.14
CA PHE A 224 11.94 -20.40 10.72
C PHE A 224 11.14 -21.08 9.60
N MET A 225 11.82 -21.68 8.62
CA MET A 225 11.18 -22.34 7.48
C MET A 225 10.41 -23.61 7.87
N GLU A 226 10.83 -24.30 8.92
CA GLU A 226 10.07 -25.43 9.49
C GLU A 226 8.85 -24.94 10.24
N ALA A 227 8.98 -23.89 11.04
CA ALA A 227 7.87 -23.26 11.75
C ALA A 227 6.80 -22.66 10.83
N GLU A 228 7.20 -22.14 9.66
CA GLU A 228 6.27 -21.59 8.65
C GLU A 228 5.42 -22.68 7.96
N ARG A 229 5.80 -23.95 8.09
CA ARG A 229 5.06 -25.08 7.51
C ARG A 229 4.05 -25.72 8.48
N LEU A 230 4.12 -25.37 9.78
CA LEU A 230 3.20 -25.83 10.80
C LEU A 230 1.89 -25.02 10.79
#